data_981f4868c6b454bd27bc5af86395a83c
#
_entry.id   981f4868c6b454bd27bc5af86395a83c
#
_cell.length_a   1.000
_cell.length_b   1.000
_cell.length_c   1.000
_cell.angle_alpha   90.00
_cell.angle_beta   90.00
_cell.angle_gamma   90.00
#
_symmetry.space_group_name_H-M   'P 1'
#
loop_
_entity.id
_entity.type
_entity.pdbx_description
1 polymer ?
#
loop_
_entity_poly.entity_id
_entity_poly.type
_entity_poly.pdbx_seq_one_letter_code
_entity_poly.pdbx_strand_id
1 'polypeptide(L)'
;MPVVGMIFFWEMNIPRNISFTTVLLMFMVGGMLSLVFTTILGMFYLTDSAVALYVSVGIGEEVAKLLAAAVWLRKKDTKYVLSGMLVGAAVGAGFSALESAGYNIVRSGGWNFSQMLLRAMYAIGGHVSWAAITAGALVWVKKDEELSAKHLRNPVFLGALAFSAGTHALWDLYPGSALSPLLFVFNILIVWVAYMIMKRGVNQVVEISLRANEDRLTFAMDHDFLEPLSGVAQARPRPSRPISGGEMPGVAVRHGGGMPGVAVQSGGIRLQCVKGAFSGRRFALTGRVRIGRDPARNDLVFPSGTAGVSGVHCELLLQGGQIGIRDLGSSYGTFVNGNRLKPNQLCELRPGDRVNIGSAHEEFQITLKGGSI
;
A
#
# COMPACT_ATOMS: atom_id res chain seq x y z
N MET A 1 7.44 -22.81 3.75
CA MET A 1 8.14 -21.54 3.56
C MET A 1 7.67 -20.72 2.35
N PRO A 2 7.33 -21.25 1.15
CA PRO A 2 6.82 -20.39 0.05
C PRO A 2 5.61 -19.56 0.46
N VAL A 3 4.66 -20.14 1.18
CA VAL A 3 3.47 -19.45 1.71
C VAL A 3 3.84 -18.34 2.71
N VAL A 4 4.85 -18.56 3.56
CA VAL A 4 5.34 -17.52 4.50
C VAL A 4 5.89 -16.33 3.76
N GLY A 5 6.68 -16.55 2.69
CA GLY A 5 7.16 -15.47 1.83
C GLY A 5 6.03 -14.72 1.15
N MET A 6 5.02 -15.41 0.63
CA MET A 6 3.82 -14.79 0.06
C MET A 6 3.07 -13.93 1.09
N ILE A 7 2.87 -14.44 2.33
CA ILE A 7 2.22 -13.69 3.40
C ILE A 7 3.04 -12.45 3.76
N PHE A 8 4.37 -12.57 3.83
CA PHE A 8 5.25 -11.42 4.07
C PHE A 8 5.03 -10.31 3.02
N PHE A 9 5.03 -10.63 1.73
CA PHE A 9 4.78 -9.64 0.68
C PHE A 9 3.34 -9.10 0.73
N TRP A 10 2.36 -9.90 1.17
CA TRP A 10 0.99 -9.42 1.36
C TRP A 10 0.89 -8.41 2.50
N GLU A 11 1.58 -8.65 3.63
CA GLU A 11 1.66 -7.69 4.73
C GLU A 11 2.42 -6.41 4.33
N MET A 12 3.48 -6.55 3.54
CA MET A 12 4.25 -5.41 3.02
C MET A 12 3.55 -4.62 1.92
N ASN A 13 2.44 -5.12 1.36
CA ASN A 13 1.64 -4.40 0.37
C ASN A 13 0.83 -3.28 1.03
N ILE A 14 1.51 -2.20 1.40
CA ILE A 14 0.93 -1.02 2.07
C ILE A 14 -0.32 -0.47 1.36
N PRO A 15 -0.41 -0.41 0.02
CA PRO A 15 -1.61 0.04 -0.67
C PRO A 15 -2.86 -0.79 -0.39
N ARG A 16 -2.72 -2.05 0.07
CA ARG A 16 -3.83 -2.98 0.36
C ARG A 16 -4.87 -3.07 -0.77
N ASN A 17 -4.44 -2.83 -2.01
CA ASN A 17 -5.29 -2.80 -3.21
C ASN A 17 -5.56 -4.19 -3.80
N ILE A 18 -4.98 -5.26 -3.25
CA ILE A 18 -5.19 -6.65 -3.67
C ILE A 18 -5.75 -7.43 -2.48
N SER A 19 -6.89 -8.07 -2.66
CA SER A 19 -7.51 -8.89 -1.60
C SER A 19 -6.73 -10.19 -1.37
N PHE A 20 -6.80 -10.74 -0.15
CA PHE A 20 -6.15 -12.02 0.16
C PHE A 20 -6.66 -13.17 -0.72
N THR A 21 -7.96 -13.20 -1.02
CA THR A 21 -8.53 -14.17 -1.95
C THR A 21 -7.90 -14.10 -3.33
N THR A 22 -7.63 -12.87 -3.83
CA THR A 22 -6.93 -12.68 -5.10
C THR A 22 -5.49 -13.18 -5.03
N VAL A 23 -4.79 -12.94 -3.92
CA VAL A 23 -3.42 -13.45 -3.70
C VAL A 23 -3.41 -14.98 -3.71
N LEU A 24 -4.39 -15.62 -3.04
CA LEU A 24 -4.53 -17.06 -3.06
C LEU A 24 -4.81 -17.61 -4.46
N LEU A 25 -5.62 -16.91 -5.25
CA LEU A 25 -5.86 -17.25 -6.67
C LEU A 25 -4.57 -17.13 -7.49
N MET A 26 -3.75 -16.08 -7.28
CA MET A 26 -2.45 -15.91 -7.92
C MET A 26 -1.50 -17.07 -7.56
N PHE A 27 -1.48 -17.47 -6.29
CA PHE A 27 -0.70 -18.61 -5.82
C PHE A 27 -1.11 -19.90 -6.53
N MET A 28 -2.40 -20.24 -6.54
CA MET A 28 -2.90 -21.50 -7.12
C MET A 28 -2.83 -21.48 -8.64
N VAL A 29 -3.52 -20.53 -9.28
CA VAL A 29 -3.64 -20.48 -10.74
C VAL A 29 -2.34 -19.98 -11.39
N GLY A 30 -1.72 -18.95 -10.82
CA GLY A 30 -0.45 -18.43 -11.33
C GLY A 30 0.68 -19.44 -11.20
N GLY A 31 0.74 -20.16 -10.09
CA GLY A 31 1.70 -21.28 -9.90
C GLY A 31 1.51 -22.39 -10.93
N MET A 32 0.28 -22.82 -11.17
CA MET A 32 -0.02 -23.85 -12.20
C MET A 32 0.31 -23.36 -13.62
N LEU A 33 -0.10 -22.15 -13.98
CA LEU A 33 0.20 -21.57 -15.29
C LEU A 33 1.70 -21.44 -15.53
N SER A 34 2.47 -21.04 -14.50
CA SER A 34 3.92 -20.94 -14.64
C SER A 34 4.58 -22.30 -14.89
N LEU A 35 4.11 -23.38 -14.25
CA LEU A 35 4.59 -24.75 -14.58
C LEU A 35 4.24 -25.16 -16.01
N VAL A 36 3.04 -24.87 -16.48
CA VAL A 36 2.65 -25.16 -17.87
C VAL A 36 3.56 -24.40 -18.84
N PHE A 37 3.78 -23.12 -18.62
CA PHE A 37 4.70 -22.33 -19.47
C PHE A 37 6.14 -22.84 -19.38
N THR A 38 6.63 -23.20 -18.20
CA THR A 38 7.97 -23.81 -18.04
C THR A 38 8.09 -25.10 -18.86
N THR A 39 7.08 -25.96 -18.81
CA THR A 39 7.08 -27.21 -19.58
C THR A 39 7.11 -26.94 -21.09
N ILE A 40 6.29 -25.98 -21.57
CA ILE A 40 6.27 -25.60 -22.98
C ILE A 40 7.63 -25.04 -23.41
N LEU A 41 8.21 -24.11 -22.64
CA LEU A 41 9.51 -23.51 -22.94
C LEU A 41 10.61 -24.56 -22.90
N GLY A 42 10.53 -25.52 -21.98
CA GLY A 42 11.51 -26.63 -21.86
C GLY A 42 11.59 -27.52 -23.10
N MET A 43 10.54 -27.61 -23.91
CA MET A 43 10.57 -28.35 -25.19
C MET A 43 11.54 -27.75 -26.22
N PHE A 44 11.93 -26.50 -26.03
CA PHE A 44 12.86 -25.79 -26.94
C PHE A 44 14.31 -25.75 -26.43
N TYR A 45 14.63 -26.39 -25.30
CA TYR A 45 16.00 -26.43 -24.77
C TYR A 45 16.83 -27.49 -25.50
N LEU A 46 17.36 -27.12 -26.66
CA LEU A 46 18.15 -27.98 -27.52
C LEU A 46 19.66 -27.76 -27.24
N THR A 47 20.19 -28.46 -26.22
CA THR A 47 21.61 -28.33 -25.86
C THR A 47 22.14 -29.59 -25.17
N ASP A 48 23.37 -29.99 -25.51
CA ASP A 48 24.12 -31.08 -24.85
C ASP A 48 24.97 -30.54 -23.67
N SER A 49 25.10 -29.24 -23.54
CA SER A 49 25.87 -28.61 -22.47
C SER A 49 25.03 -28.47 -21.20
N ALA A 50 25.49 -29.08 -20.10
CA ALA A 50 24.83 -28.96 -18.80
C ALA A 50 24.72 -27.49 -18.34
N VAL A 51 25.76 -26.66 -18.56
CA VAL A 51 25.75 -25.24 -18.21
C VAL A 51 24.69 -24.49 -19.02
N ALA A 52 24.65 -24.71 -20.34
CA ALA A 52 23.66 -24.08 -21.21
C ALA A 52 22.24 -24.53 -20.85
N LEU A 53 22.05 -25.78 -20.43
CA LEU A 53 20.76 -26.28 -19.97
C LEU A 53 20.30 -25.54 -18.73
N TYR A 54 21.11 -25.43 -17.67
CA TYR A 54 20.72 -24.73 -16.44
C TYR A 54 20.49 -23.24 -16.65
N VAL A 55 21.25 -22.58 -17.53
CA VAL A 55 21.01 -21.20 -17.94
C VAL A 55 19.67 -21.09 -18.67
N SER A 56 19.35 -22.02 -19.57
CA SER A 56 18.05 -22.04 -20.28
C SER A 56 16.87 -22.27 -19.32
N VAL A 57 17.03 -23.17 -18.34
CA VAL A 57 16.05 -23.43 -17.29
C VAL A 57 15.81 -22.17 -16.46
N GLY A 58 16.87 -21.54 -15.94
CA GLY A 58 16.74 -20.33 -15.12
C GLY A 58 16.06 -19.18 -15.87
N ILE A 59 16.39 -18.95 -17.15
CA ILE A 59 15.71 -17.95 -17.98
C ILE A 59 14.27 -18.36 -18.23
N GLY A 60 14.02 -19.59 -18.66
CA GLY A 60 12.69 -20.07 -19.03
C GLY A 60 11.71 -20.06 -17.88
N GLU A 61 12.13 -20.46 -16.69
CA GLU A 61 11.27 -20.45 -15.51
C GLU A 61 10.94 -19.02 -15.03
N GLU A 62 11.91 -18.09 -15.05
CA GLU A 62 11.62 -16.72 -14.69
C GLU A 62 10.70 -16.05 -15.71
N VAL A 63 10.87 -16.33 -17.01
CA VAL A 63 9.95 -15.88 -18.06
C VAL A 63 8.57 -16.53 -17.91
N ALA A 64 8.48 -17.81 -17.59
CA ALA A 64 7.22 -18.52 -17.36
C ALA A 64 6.42 -17.93 -16.19
N LYS A 65 7.09 -17.65 -15.06
CA LYS A 65 6.48 -16.98 -13.89
C LYS A 65 6.00 -15.57 -14.25
N LEU A 66 6.77 -14.83 -15.03
CA LEU A 66 6.38 -13.50 -15.50
C LEU A 66 5.16 -13.55 -16.43
N LEU A 67 5.11 -14.49 -17.37
CA LEU A 67 3.96 -14.69 -18.26
C LEU A 67 2.70 -15.04 -17.46
N ALA A 68 2.80 -15.92 -16.46
CA ALA A 68 1.71 -16.24 -15.58
C ALA A 68 1.25 -15.00 -14.76
N ALA A 69 2.19 -14.19 -14.26
CA ALA A 69 1.90 -12.97 -13.51
C ALA A 69 1.30 -11.86 -14.39
N ALA A 70 1.59 -11.84 -15.70
CA ALA A 70 1.17 -10.79 -16.63
C ALA A 70 -0.36 -10.57 -16.66
N VAL A 71 -1.16 -11.60 -16.36
CA VAL A 71 -2.63 -11.51 -16.27
C VAL A 71 -3.06 -10.42 -15.28
N TRP A 72 -2.34 -10.28 -14.17
CA TRP A 72 -2.60 -9.28 -13.13
C TRP A 72 -1.79 -8.00 -13.32
N LEU A 73 -0.55 -8.12 -13.82
CA LEU A 73 0.36 -6.99 -14.00
C LEU A 73 -0.03 -6.06 -15.16
N ARG A 74 -0.79 -6.53 -16.16
CA ARG A 74 -1.17 -5.74 -17.35
C ARG A 74 -2.06 -4.55 -17.05
N LYS A 75 -2.83 -4.59 -15.95
CA LYS A 75 -3.84 -3.58 -15.63
C LYS A 75 -3.20 -2.27 -15.15
N LYS A 76 -3.82 -1.12 -15.48
CA LYS A 76 -3.42 0.22 -14.99
C LYS A 76 -3.45 0.31 -13.47
N ASP A 77 -4.43 -0.33 -12.83
CA ASP A 77 -4.61 -0.30 -11.37
C ASP A 77 -3.45 -0.93 -10.59
N THR A 78 -2.65 -1.81 -11.26
CA THR A 78 -1.42 -2.37 -10.68
C THR A 78 -0.26 -1.40 -10.90
N LYS A 79 -0.31 -0.22 -10.27
CA LYS A 79 0.68 0.86 -10.41
C LYS A 79 1.72 0.92 -9.29
N TYR A 80 1.47 0.25 -8.17
CA TYR A 80 2.37 0.25 -7.03
C TYR A 80 3.40 -0.88 -7.15
N VAL A 81 4.67 -0.54 -6.97
CA VAL A 81 5.79 -1.52 -6.99
C VAL A 81 5.54 -2.64 -5.98
N LEU A 82 5.05 -2.32 -4.77
CA LEU A 82 4.73 -3.30 -3.74
C LEU A 82 3.65 -4.29 -4.19
N SER A 83 2.64 -3.82 -4.93
CA SER A 83 1.61 -4.70 -5.50
C SER A 83 2.19 -5.60 -6.59
N GLY A 84 3.11 -5.10 -7.41
CA GLY A 84 3.86 -5.91 -8.38
C GLY A 84 4.69 -7.01 -7.70
N MET A 85 5.42 -6.66 -6.63
CA MET A 85 6.17 -7.62 -5.82
C MET A 85 5.27 -8.70 -5.22
N LEU A 86 4.10 -8.32 -4.71
CA LEU A 86 3.12 -9.27 -4.17
C LEU A 86 2.61 -10.24 -5.24
N VAL A 87 2.28 -9.74 -6.45
CA VAL A 87 1.86 -10.59 -7.57
C VAL A 87 2.94 -11.61 -7.91
N GLY A 88 4.19 -11.13 -8.09
CA GLY A 88 5.32 -11.99 -8.36
C GLY A 88 5.57 -13.02 -7.26
N ALA A 89 5.57 -12.58 -5.99
CA ALA A 89 5.75 -13.46 -4.84
C ALA A 89 4.68 -14.55 -4.74
N ALA A 90 3.42 -14.22 -5.01
CA ALA A 90 2.33 -15.19 -4.98
C ALA A 90 2.47 -16.26 -6.07
N VAL A 91 2.76 -15.84 -7.31
CA VAL A 91 3.01 -16.76 -8.43
C VAL A 91 4.26 -17.61 -8.18
N GLY A 92 5.36 -17.00 -7.74
CA GLY A 92 6.62 -17.69 -7.42
C GLY A 92 6.46 -18.67 -6.25
N ALA A 93 5.65 -18.35 -5.26
CA ALA A 93 5.35 -19.25 -4.14
C ALA A 93 4.55 -20.47 -4.60
N GLY A 94 3.54 -20.26 -5.46
CA GLY A 94 2.76 -21.33 -6.07
C GLY A 94 3.60 -22.25 -6.92
N PHE A 95 4.45 -21.67 -7.78
CA PHE A 95 5.43 -22.42 -8.59
C PHE A 95 6.33 -23.27 -7.69
N SER A 96 6.99 -22.66 -6.71
CA SER A 96 7.92 -23.35 -5.79
C SER A 96 7.27 -24.50 -5.02
N ALA A 97 6.01 -24.32 -4.60
CA ALA A 97 5.26 -25.37 -3.90
C ALA A 97 5.00 -26.58 -4.80
N LEU A 98 4.52 -26.34 -6.02
CA LEU A 98 4.18 -27.39 -6.98
C LEU A 98 5.43 -28.08 -7.53
N GLU A 99 6.49 -27.32 -7.85
CA GLU A 99 7.77 -27.85 -8.30
C GLU A 99 8.42 -28.73 -7.22
N SER A 100 8.41 -28.28 -5.95
CA SER A 100 8.94 -29.09 -4.84
C SER A 100 8.15 -30.37 -4.63
N ALA A 101 6.83 -30.36 -4.80
CA ALA A 101 6.01 -31.57 -4.78
C ALA A 101 6.38 -32.51 -5.93
N GLY A 102 6.53 -31.98 -7.16
CA GLY A 102 6.95 -32.75 -8.33
C GLY A 102 8.30 -33.43 -8.14
N TYR A 103 9.30 -32.73 -7.63
CA TYR A 103 10.62 -33.30 -7.33
C TYR A 103 10.56 -34.44 -6.33
N ASN A 104 9.74 -34.33 -5.27
CA ASN A 104 9.58 -35.38 -4.28
C ASN A 104 8.93 -36.65 -4.87
N ILE A 105 7.90 -36.48 -5.69
CA ILE A 105 7.19 -37.62 -6.30
C ILE A 105 8.07 -38.31 -7.35
N VAL A 106 8.71 -37.54 -8.24
CA VAL A 106 9.39 -38.10 -9.42
C VAL A 106 10.81 -38.57 -9.12
N ARG A 107 11.61 -37.78 -8.36
CA ARG A 107 13.03 -38.09 -8.13
C ARG A 107 13.32 -38.93 -6.90
N SER A 108 12.53 -38.77 -5.82
CA SER A 108 12.78 -39.48 -4.56
C SER A 108 12.00 -40.78 -4.45
N GLY A 109 11.14 -41.10 -5.41
CA GLY A 109 10.27 -42.28 -5.35
C GLY A 109 9.28 -42.26 -4.18
N GLY A 110 9.09 -41.10 -3.55
CA GLY A 110 8.25 -40.89 -2.38
C GLY A 110 8.63 -39.63 -1.59
N TRP A 111 7.99 -39.45 -0.44
CA TRP A 111 8.17 -38.28 0.41
C TRP A 111 9.54 -38.26 1.12
N ASN A 112 10.44 -37.36 0.74
CA ASN A 112 11.69 -37.10 1.45
C ASN A 112 11.57 -35.81 2.26
N PHE A 113 11.28 -35.94 3.55
CA PHE A 113 11.07 -34.80 4.44
C PHE A 113 12.26 -33.88 4.56
N SER A 114 13.50 -34.42 4.58
CA SER A 114 14.72 -33.60 4.67
C SER A 114 14.91 -32.73 3.43
N GLN A 115 14.68 -33.26 2.24
CA GLN A 115 14.72 -32.47 1.00
C GLN A 115 13.60 -31.42 0.95
N MET A 116 12.40 -31.78 1.37
CA MET A 116 11.28 -30.82 1.46
C MET A 116 11.63 -29.66 2.40
N LEU A 117 12.20 -29.95 3.58
CA LEU A 117 12.60 -28.93 4.54
C LEU A 117 13.68 -28.01 3.99
N LEU A 118 14.73 -28.55 3.37
CA LEU A 118 15.80 -27.79 2.74
C LEU A 118 15.26 -26.87 1.63
N ARG A 119 14.49 -27.40 0.69
CA ARG A 119 13.85 -26.61 -0.37
C ARG A 119 12.94 -25.53 0.20
N ALA A 120 12.21 -25.83 1.27
CA ALA A 120 11.36 -24.86 1.96
C ALA A 120 12.17 -23.74 2.61
N MET A 121 13.31 -24.02 3.23
CA MET A 121 14.18 -23.00 3.86
C MET A 121 14.74 -22.02 2.82
N TYR A 122 15.15 -22.51 1.66
CA TYR A 122 15.70 -21.68 0.59
C TYR A 122 14.66 -21.01 -0.30
N ALA A 123 13.36 -21.35 -0.18
CA ALA A 123 12.30 -20.77 -1.01
C ALA A 123 12.16 -19.26 -0.87
N ILE A 124 12.52 -18.68 0.28
CA ILE A 124 12.43 -17.23 0.51
C ILE A 124 13.45 -16.48 -0.35
N GLY A 125 14.69 -16.97 -0.45
CA GLY A 125 15.74 -16.42 -1.32
C GLY A 125 15.71 -16.99 -2.74
N GLY A 126 14.71 -17.81 -3.09
CA GLY A 126 14.55 -18.47 -4.38
C GLY A 126 13.37 -17.91 -5.17
N HIS A 127 12.52 -18.81 -5.69
CA HIS A 127 11.43 -18.49 -6.63
C HIS A 127 10.49 -17.39 -6.17
N VAL A 128 10.23 -17.26 -4.85
CA VAL A 128 9.40 -16.19 -4.30
C VAL A 128 10.04 -14.82 -4.52
N SER A 129 11.34 -14.68 -4.17
CA SER A 129 12.07 -13.42 -4.29
C SER A 129 12.40 -13.10 -5.74
N TRP A 130 12.81 -14.06 -6.56
CA TRP A 130 13.09 -13.85 -7.98
C TRP A 130 11.84 -13.30 -8.71
N ALA A 131 10.71 -13.96 -8.55
CA ALA A 131 9.46 -13.51 -9.17
C ALA A 131 8.98 -12.16 -8.60
N ALA A 132 9.17 -11.88 -7.29
CA ALA A 132 8.86 -10.60 -6.69
C ALA A 132 9.75 -9.47 -7.23
N ILE A 133 11.06 -9.69 -7.38
CA ILE A 133 12.03 -8.75 -7.96
C ILE A 133 11.62 -8.40 -9.39
N THR A 134 11.39 -9.39 -10.22
CA THR A 134 11.07 -9.21 -11.65
C THR A 134 9.74 -8.50 -11.83
N ALA A 135 8.69 -8.93 -11.12
CA ALA A 135 7.36 -8.31 -11.21
C ALA A 135 7.34 -6.90 -10.59
N GLY A 136 8.05 -6.68 -9.48
CA GLY A 136 8.20 -5.36 -8.87
C GLY A 136 8.91 -4.37 -9.78
N ALA A 137 10.00 -4.79 -10.43
CA ALA A 137 10.73 -3.98 -11.40
C ALA A 137 9.88 -3.66 -12.64
N LEU A 138 9.06 -4.62 -13.12
CA LEU A 138 8.16 -4.37 -14.24
C LEU A 138 7.12 -3.29 -13.89
N VAL A 139 6.52 -3.34 -12.71
CA VAL A 139 5.55 -2.32 -12.27
C VAL A 139 6.23 -0.98 -12.03
N TRP A 140 7.47 -0.97 -11.52
CA TRP A 140 8.25 0.26 -11.38
C TRP A 140 8.44 0.99 -12.72
N VAL A 141 8.71 0.24 -13.79
CA VAL A 141 8.88 0.79 -15.14
C VAL A 141 7.54 1.16 -15.76
N LYS A 142 6.52 0.32 -15.57
CA LYS A 142 5.19 0.49 -16.16
C LYS A 142 4.41 1.66 -15.54
N LYS A 143 4.54 1.85 -14.23
CA LYS A 143 3.76 2.82 -13.44
C LYS A 143 2.24 2.57 -13.58
N ASP A 144 1.49 3.62 -13.95
CA ASP A 144 0.04 3.64 -14.17
C ASP A 144 -0.38 3.38 -15.63
N GLU A 145 0.57 3.00 -16.49
CA GLU A 145 0.28 2.63 -17.86
C GLU A 145 -0.16 1.15 -17.98
N GLU A 146 -0.76 0.81 -19.12
CA GLU A 146 -0.97 -0.59 -19.49
C GLU A 146 0.35 -1.23 -19.92
N LEU A 147 0.52 -2.50 -19.61
CA LEU A 147 1.72 -3.25 -20.00
C LEU A 147 1.86 -3.29 -21.52
N SER A 148 3.03 -2.91 -22.01
CA SER A 148 3.36 -2.89 -23.44
C SER A 148 4.82 -3.27 -23.68
N ALA A 149 5.17 -3.55 -24.94
CA ALA A 149 6.51 -3.98 -25.33
C ALA A 149 7.64 -2.99 -24.92
N LYS A 150 7.34 -1.68 -24.82
CA LYS A 150 8.33 -0.69 -24.36
C LYS A 150 8.80 -0.96 -22.93
N HIS A 151 7.91 -1.43 -22.05
CA HIS A 151 8.25 -1.74 -20.66
C HIS A 151 9.15 -2.99 -20.57
N LEU A 152 8.88 -3.98 -21.42
CA LEU A 152 9.69 -5.21 -21.50
C LEU A 152 11.08 -4.97 -22.08
N ARG A 153 11.29 -3.87 -22.81
CA ARG A 153 12.61 -3.47 -23.35
C ARG A 153 13.37 -2.52 -22.44
N ASN A 154 12.78 -2.13 -21.32
CA ASN A 154 13.40 -1.19 -20.39
C ASN A 154 14.61 -1.83 -19.68
N PRO A 155 15.77 -1.16 -19.62
CA PRO A 155 16.99 -1.74 -19.04
C PRO A 155 16.87 -2.06 -17.54
N VAL A 156 16.06 -1.34 -16.78
CA VAL A 156 15.82 -1.63 -15.35
C VAL A 156 15.07 -2.95 -15.19
N PHE A 157 14.03 -3.16 -15.99
CA PHE A 157 13.30 -4.41 -15.99
C PHE A 157 14.17 -5.58 -16.49
N LEU A 158 14.89 -5.40 -17.62
CA LEU A 158 15.78 -6.42 -18.17
C LEU A 158 16.91 -6.78 -17.20
N GLY A 159 17.47 -5.80 -16.48
CA GLY A 159 18.46 -6.04 -15.44
C GLY A 159 17.91 -6.86 -14.28
N ALA A 160 16.68 -6.59 -13.83
CA ALA A 160 16.02 -7.36 -12.79
C ALA A 160 15.71 -8.81 -13.23
N LEU A 161 15.25 -8.99 -14.47
CA LEU A 161 14.99 -10.31 -15.03
C LEU A 161 16.30 -11.09 -15.19
N ALA A 162 17.36 -10.47 -15.73
CA ALA A 162 18.67 -11.10 -15.89
C ALA A 162 19.29 -11.47 -14.54
N PHE A 163 19.13 -10.62 -13.52
CA PHE A 163 19.57 -10.92 -12.15
C PHE A 163 18.83 -12.14 -11.58
N SER A 164 17.50 -12.17 -11.69
CA SER A 164 16.70 -13.29 -11.20
C SER A 164 17.03 -14.58 -11.94
N ALA A 165 17.07 -14.56 -13.28
CA ALA A 165 17.40 -15.73 -14.10
C ALA A 165 18.84 -16.20 -13.90
N GLY A 166 19.80 -15.27 -13.76
CA GLY A 166 21.21 -15.60 -13.54
C GLY A 166 21.46 -16.24 -12.17
N THR A 167 20.88 -15.69 -11.11
CA THR A 167 20.98 -16.27 -9.76
C THR A 167 20.23 -17.59 -9.65
N HIS A 168 19.16 -17.77 -10.40
CA HIS A 168 18.44 -19.03 -10.52
C HIS A 168 19.30 -20.09 -11.22
N ALA A 169 19.88 -19.78 -12.38
CA ALA A 169 20.76 -20.68 -13.10
C ALA A 169 21.99 -21.10 -12.26
N LEU A 170 22.58 -20.16 -11.52
CA LEU A 170 23.67 -20.45 -10.58
C LEU A 170 23.22 -21.39 -9.46
N TRP A 171 22.00 -21.23 -8.96
CA TRP A 171 21.43 -22.14 -7.98
C TRP A 171 21.34 -23.57 -8.51
N ASP A 172 20.88 -23.75 -9.74
CA ASP A 172 20.71 -25.07 -10.36
C ASP A 172 22.04 -25.72 -10.75
N LEU A 173 23.08 -24.93 -11.07
CA LEU A 173 24.43 -25.41 -11.36
C LEU A 173 25.12 -26.04 -10.13
N TYR A 174 24.67 -25.71 -8.90
CA TYR A 174 25.27 -26.24 -7.66
C TYR A 174 24.30 -27.13 -6.86
N PRO A 175 23.74 -28.22 -7.45
CA PRO A 175 22.62 -28.95 -6.83
C PRO A 175 23.01 -29.83 -5.62
N GLY A 176 24.29 -29.88 -5.25
CA GLY A 176 24.78 -30.90 -4.32
C GLY A 176 25.15 -30.42 -2.93
N SER A 177 25.27 -29.14 -2.68
CA SER A 177 25.68 -28.64 -1.36
C SER A 177 24.80 -27.48 -0.89
N ALA A 178 23.65 -27.84 -0.34
CA ALA A 178 22.76 -26.89 0.35
C ALA A 178 23.46 -26.08 1.46
N LEU A 179 24.68 -26.47 1.82
CA LEU A 179 25.56 -25.83 2.81
C LEU A 179 26.72 -25.06 2.16
N SER A 180 26.73 -24.86 0.83
CA SER A 180 27.77 -24.06 0.19
C SER A 180 27.71 -22.61 0.71
N PRO A 181 28.81 -22.07 1.28
CA PRO A 181 28.85 -20.66 1.68
C PRO A 181 28.50 -19.69 0.56
N LEU A 182 28.78 -20.08 -0.68
CA LEU A 182 28.48 -19.30 -1.88
C LEU A 182 26.97 -19.15 -2.10
N LEU A 183 26.20 -20.23 -1.94
CA LEU A 183 24.73 -20.20 -2.06
C LEU A 183 24.10 -19.34 -0.96
N PHE A 184 24.67 -19.35 0.25
CA PHE A 184 24.24 -18.49 1.33
C PHE A 184 24.47 -17.02 1.01
N VAL A 185 25.63 -16.65 0.47
CA VAL A 185 25.93 -15.28 0.01
C VAL A 185 24.95 -14.85 -1.09
N PHE A 186 24.65 -15.73 -2.07
CA PHE A 186 23.65 -15.41 -3.10
C PHE A 186 22.26 -15.21 -2.53
N ASN A 187 21.83 -15.99 -1.55
CA ASN A 187 20.55 -15.74 -0.88
C ASN A 187 20.49 -14.38 -0.19
N ILE A 188 21.56 -13.98 0.51
CA ILE A 188 21.66 -12.64 1.12
C ILE A 188 21.54 -11.57 0.04
N LEU A 189 22.24 -11.71 -1.08
CA LEU A 189 22.21 -10.76 -2.19
C LEU A 189 20.80 -10.65 -2.80
N ILE A 190 20.11 -11.77 -3.01
CA ILE A 190 18.75 -11.81 -3.54
C ILE A 190 17.78 -11.08 -2.60
N VAL A 191 17.84 -11.39 -1.30
CA VAL A 191 17.02 -10.75 -0.28
C VAL A 191 17.32 -9.25 -0.19
N TRP A 192 18.60 -8.86 -0.32
CA TRP A 192 18.99 -7.45 -0.33
C TRP A 192 18.45 -6.70 -1.55
N VAL A 193 18.51 -7.29 -2.76
CA VAL A 193 17.92 -6.68 -3.97
C VAL A 193 16.40 -6.57 -3.85
N ALA A 194 15.73 -7.62 -3.34
CA ALA A 194 14.30 -7.58 -3.07
C ALA A 194 13.94 -6.45 -2.07
N TYR A 195 14.74 -6.29 -1.01
CA TYR A 195 14.59 -5.18 -0.05
C TYR A 195 14.76 -3.81 -0.70
N MET A 196 15.74 -3.65 -1.60
CA MET A 196 15.97 -2.37 -2.29
C MET A 196 14.78 -1.99 -3.18
N ILE A 197 14.19 -2.94 -3.90
CA ILE A 197 12.98 -2.72 -4.71
C ILE A 197 11.78 -2.42 -3.81
N MET A 198 11.64 -3.14 -2.71
CA MET A 198 10.58 -2.91 -1.71
C MET A 198 10.69 -1.49 -1.11
N LYS A 199 11.89 -1.04 -0.74
CA LYS A 199 12.14 0.32 -0.26
C LYS A 199 11.74 1.37 -1.29
N ARG A 200 12.02 1.14 -2.58
CA ARG A 200 11.53 1.99 -3.67
C ARG A 200 10.01 2.02 -3.72
N GLY A 201 9.37 0.87 -3.56
CA GLY A 201 7.91 0.77 -3.53
C GLY A 201 7.29 1.53 -2.35
N VAL A 202 7.88 1.47 -1.16
CA VAL A 202 7.45 2.27 0.00
C VAL A 202 7.57 3.75 -0.30
N ASN A 203 8.73 4.20 -0.82
CA ASN A 203 8.94 5.60 -1.19
C ASN A 203 7.94 6.07 -2.25
N GLN A 204 7.62 5.22 -3.25
CA GLN A 204 6.59 5.51 -4.26
C GLN A 204 5.22 5.77 -3.61
N VAL A 205 4.80 4.94 -2.66
CA VAL A 205 3.50 5.12 -1.97
C VAL A 205 3.49 6.43 -1.19
N VAL A 206 4.57 6.75 -0.48
CA VAL A 206 4.72 8.02 0.24
C VAL A 206 4.64 9.21 -0.73
N GLU A 207 5.39 9.16 -1.84
CA GLU A 207 5.42 10.23 -2.85
C GLU A 207 4.03 10.45 -3.49
N ILE A 208 3.33 9.38 -3.88
CA ILE A 208 1.97 9.47 -4.43
C ILE A 208 1.01 10.08 -3.40
N SER A 209 1.12 9.68 -2.13
CA SER A 209 0.29 10.23 -1.06
C SER A 209 0.55 11.72 -0.82
N LEU A 210 1.82 12.14 -0.88
CA LEU A 210 2.20 13.54 -0.73
C LEU A 210 1.69 14.38 -1.91
N ARG A 211 1.89 13.93 -3.15
CA ARG A 211 1.39 14.62 -4.35
C ARG A 211 -0.12 14.74 -4.35
N ALA A 212 -0.85 13.67 -4.04
CA ALA A 212 -2.32 13.71 -3.95
C ALA A 212 -2.81 14.74 -2.92
N ASN A 213 -2.07 14.94 -1.83
CA ASN A 213 -2.37 15.98 -0.85
C ASN A 213 -2.02 17.39 -1.36
N GLU A 214 -0.91 17.53 -2.09
CA GLU A 214 -0.52 18.80 -2.73
C GLU A 214 -1.52 19.23 -3.81
N ASP A 215 -1.94 18.32 -4.69
CA ASP A 215 -2.93 18.58 -5.74
C ASP A 215 -4.28 19.03 -5.14
N ARG A 216 -4.70 18.38 -4.04
CA ARG A 216 -5.93 18.77 -3.32
C ARG A 216 -5.80 20.14 -2.65
N LEU A 217 -4.61 20.48 -2.14
CA LEU A 217 -4.32 21.79 -1.57
C LEU A 217 -4.30 22.88 -2.65
N THR A 218 -3.64 22.62 -3.78
CA THR A 218 -3.58 23.55 -4.92
C THR A 218 -4.98 23.77 -5.48
N PHE A 219 -5.76 22.71 -5.70
CA PHE A 219 -7.16 22.81 -6.12
C PHE A 219 -8.00 23.64 -5.15
N ALA A 220 -7.82 23.44 -3.84
CA ALA A 220 -8.52 24.22 -2.81
C ALA A 220 -8.07 25.70 -2.79
N MET A 221 -6.81 25.98 -3.14
CA MET A 221 -6.29 27.35 -3.23
C MET A 221 -6.71 28.08 -4.52
N ASP A 222 -6.72 27.37 -5.66
CA ASP A 222 -7.07 27.94 -6.98
C ASP A 222 -8.58 28.26 -7.10
N HIS A 223 -9.42 27.57 -6.32
CA HIS A 223 -10.88 27.86 -6.26
C HIS A 223 -11.23 28.86 -5.18
N ASP A 224 -10.23 29.39 -4.47
CA ASP A 224 -10.39 30.47 -3.49
C ASP A 224 -10.31 31.85 -4.20
N PHE A 225 -11.15 32.11 -5.23
CA PHE A 225 -11.24 33.39 -5.88
C PHE A 225 -11.70 34.47 -4.90
N LEU A 226 -10.78 35.36 -4.62
CA LEU A 226 -10.81 36.66 -3.99
C LEU A 226 -12.18 37.34 -3.87
N GLU A 227 -12.62 37.52 -2.61
CA GLU A 227 -13.24 38.77 -2.17
C GLU A 227 -12.77 39.11 -0.76
N PRO A 228 -12.38 40.37 -0.50
CA PRO A 228 -11.90 40.78 0.83
C PRO A 228 -13.07 41.05 1.77
N LEU A 229 -13.19 40.27 2.82
CA LEU A 229 -14.11 40.57 3.94
C LEU A 229 -13.36 41.35 5.00
N SER A 230 -13.64 42.66 5.06
CA SER A 230 -13.33 43.54 6.19
C SER A 230 -14.30 43.25 7.33
N GLY A 231 -13.77 42.95 8.51
CA GLY A 231 -14.45 43.05 9.80
C GLY A 231 -15.03 41.77 10.40
N VAL A 232 -14.24 41.06 11.21
CA VAL A 232 -14.77 40.15 12.24
C VAL A 232 -13.94 40.30 13.52
N ALA A 233 -14.61 40.64 14.60
CA ALA A 233 -14.06 40.81 15.93
C ALA A 233 -13.59 39.48 16.55
N GLN A 234 -12.49 39.53 17.30
CA GLN A 234 -11.91 38.40 18.03
C GLN A 234 -12.86 37.88 19.13
N ALA A 235 -13.22 36.60 19.05
CA ALA A 235 -13.91 35.88 20.12
C ALA A 235 -12.90 34.99 20.89
N ARG A 236 -12.94 35.10 22.23
CA ARG A 236 -12.12 34.29 23.15
C ARG A 236 -12.57 32.82 23.14
N PRO A 237 -11.63 31.82 23.23
CA PRO A 237 -12.00 30.42 23.25
C PRO A 237 -12.76 30.03 24.54
N ARG A 238 -13.87 29.31 24.38
CA ARG A 238 -14.58 28.63 25.46
C ARG A 238 -14.45 27.11 25.32
N PRO A 239 -14.46 26.34 26.43
CA PRO A 239 -14.41 24.89 26.37
C PRO A 239 -15.64 24.28 25.69
N SER A 240 -15.44 23.26 24.87
CA SER A 240 -16.52 22.50 24.24
C SER A 240 -17.38 21.78 25.28
N ARG A 241 -18.69 21.92 25.22
CA ARG A 241 -19.62 21.16 26.07
C ARG A 241 -19.97 19.83 25.40
N PRO A 242 -19.92 18.69 26.13
CA PRO A 242 -20.52 17.44 25.65
C PRO A 242 -22.05 17.62 25.62
N ILE A 243 -22.68 17.17 24.56
CA ILE A 243 -24.16 17.10 24.51
C ILE A 243 -24.57 15.96 25.45
N SER A 244 -25.22 16.28 26.57
CA SER A 244 -25.76 15.30 27.49
C SER A 244 -26.83 14.44 26.80
N GLY A 245 -26.75 13.12 27.07
CA GLY A 245 -27.52 12.08 26.40
C GLY A 245 -29.02 12.33 26.34
N GLY A 246 -29.53 12.17 25.15
CA GLY A 246 -30.92 11.96 24.81
C GLY A 246 -30.96 10.99 23.63
N GLU A 247 -31.72 9.92 23.79
CA GLU A 247 -31.94 8.91 22.75
C GLU A 247 -32.44 9.56 21.46
N MET A 248 -31.85 9.17 20.33
CA MET A 248 -32.30 9.60 19.01
C MET A 248 -33.20 8.55 18.38
N PRO A 249 -34.45 8.88 18.03
CA PRO A 249 -35.23 8.12 17.06
C PRO A 249 -34.80 8.53 15.64
N GLY A 250 -35.05 7.64 14.70
CA GLY A 250 -34.61 7.69 13.29
C GLY A 250 -34.92 9.00 12.58
N VAL A 251 -34.09 9.27 11.59
CA VAL A 251 -34.06 10.45 10.73
C VAL A 251 -35.41 10.68 10.04
N ALA A 252 -36.13 11.72 10.50
CA ALA A 252 -37.18 12.37 9.74
C ALA A 252 -36.75 13.81 9.47
N VAL A 253 -36.57 14.16 8.21
CA VAL A 253 -36.32 15.53 7.76
C VAL A 253 -37.55 16.38 8.08
N ARG A 254 -37.43 17.33 9.01
CA ARG A 254 -38.37 18.43 9.16
C ARG A 254 -37.65 19.78 9.09
N HIS A 255 -38.11 20.57 8.14
CA HIS A 255 -37.78 21.98 8.01
C HIS A 255 -38.37 22.78 9.19
N GLY A 256 -37.59 23.75 9.69
CA GLY A 256 -38.11 24.92 10.35
C GLY A 256 -37.76 25.05 11.83
N GLY A 257 -37.02 26.10 12.21
CA GLY A 257 -36.85 26.58 13.56
C GLY A 257 -35.42 27.07 13.84
N GLY A 258 -35.10 28.31 13.46
CA GLY A 258 -33.78 28.92 13.64
C GLY A 258 -33.45 29.26 15.07
N MET A 259 -32.18 29.03 15.43
CA MET A 259 -31.47 29.78 16.47
C MET A 259 -30.32 30.58 15.85
N PRO A 260 -29.95 31.75 16.37
CA PRO A 260 -28.95 32.61 15.74
C PRO A 260 -27.56 32.08 16.02
N GLY A 261 -27.10 31.17 15.16
CA GLY A 261 -25.69 30.79 14.99
C GLY A 261 -25.16 31.53 13.78
N VAL A 262 -24.02 32.18 13.93
CA VAL A 262 -23.34 32.86 12.83
C VAL A 262 -23.22 31.90 11.64
N ALA A 263 -23.97 32.17 10.57
CA ALA A 263 -23.89 31.42 9.31
C ALA A 263 -22.52 31.71 8.67
N VAL A 264 -21.60 30.74 8.76
CA VAL A 264 -20.36 30.78 8.03
C VAL A 264 -20.65 30.23 6.64
N GLN A 265 -20.45 31.08 5.61
CA GLN A 265 -20.59 30.66 4.21
C GLN A 265 -19.67 29.49 3.93
N SER A 266 -20.15 28.50 3.18
CA SER A 266 -19.42 27.32 2.75
C SER A 266 -18.12 27.72 2.01
N GLY A 267 -16.95 27.47 2.59
CA GLY A 267 -15.63 27.79 2.03
C GLY A 267 -14.69 28.54 2.97
N GLY A 268 -15.18 28.99 4.15
CA GLY A 268 -14.38 29.79 5.07
C GLY A 268 -13.64 29.03 6.18
N ILE A 269 -13.83 27.71 6.29
CA ILE A 269 -13.30 26.91 7.40
C ILE A 269 -12.11 26.08 6.95
N ARG A 270 -11.04 26.11 7.76
CA ARG A 270 -9.79 25.41 7.47
C ARG A 270 -9.34 24.56 8.64
N LEU A 271 -8.72 23.44 8.32
CA LEU A 271 -7.98 22.62 9.27
C LEU A 271 -6.50 22.98 9.15
N GLN A 272 -5.96 23.67 10.15
CA GLN A 272 -4.55 24.03 10.22
C GLN A 272 -3.80 22.97 11.01
N CYS A 273 -2.76 22.36 10.42
CA CYS A 273 -1.89 21.46 11.17
C CYS A 273 -0.89 22.28 12.00
N VAL A 274 -1.01 22.16 13.32
CA VAL A 274 -0.15 22.84 14.30
C VAL A 274 1.09 22.03 14.57
N LYS A 275 0.95 20.68 14.60
CA LYS A 275 2.04 19.76 14.95
C LYS A 275 1.83 18.42 14.27
N GLY A 276 2.94 17.77 13.89
CA GLY A 276 2.92 16.43 13.31
C GLY A 276 3.33 16.36 11.84
N ALA A 277 2.88 15.31 11.16
CA ALA A 277 3.27 14.99 9.78
C ALA A 277 2.96 16.10 8.76
N PHE A 278 1.98 16.94 9.06
CA PHE A 278 1.56 18.04 8.20
C PHE A 278 1.82 19.42 8.80
N SER A 279 2.74 19.53 9.75
CA SER A 279 3.03 20.79 10.47
C SER A 279 3.18 21.98 9.53
N GLY A 280 2.46 23.09 9.83
CA GLY A 280 2.43 24.30 9.04
C GLY A 280 1.47 24.30 7.85
N ARG A 281 0.89 23.15 7.48
CA ARG A 281 -0.08 23.05 6.37
C ARG A 281 -1.47 23.43 6.79
N ARG A 282 -2.26 23.95 5.83
CA ARG A 282 -3.67 24.31 6.01
C ARG A 282 -4.50 23.58 4.96
N PHE A 283 -5.62 22.98 5.41
CA PHE A 283 -6.53 22.23 4.54
C PHE A 283 -7.89 22.91 4.55
N ALA A 284 -8.44 23.22 3.38
CA ALA A 284 -9.81 23.69 3.26
C ALA A 284 -10.79 22.55 3.56
N LEU A 285 -11.81 22.83 4.37
CA LEU A 285 -12.83 21.85 4.68
C LEU A 285 -14.05 22.09 3.77
N THR A 286 -14.40 21.07 2.98
CA THR A 286 -15.56 21.07 2.09
C THR A 286 -16.34 19.79 2.27
N GLY A 287 -17.59 19.90 2.66
CA GLY A 287 -18.48 18.75 2.80
C GLY A 287 -17.98 17.72 3.82
N ARG A 288 -17.62 16.53 3.35
CA ARG A 288 -17.13 15.41 4.16
C ARG A 288 -15.66 15.16 3.84
N VAL A 289 -14.81 15.10 4.87
CA VAL A 289 -13.38 14.81 4.77
C VAL A 289 -13.03 13.66 5.70
N ARG A 290 -12.67 12.51 5.15
CA ARG A 290 -12.15 11.37 5.91
C ARG A 290 -10.64 11.49 6.07
N ILE A 291 -10.17 11.10 7.25
CA ILE A 291 -8.77 11.21 7.67
C ILE A 291 -8.26 9.85 8.14
N GLY A 292 -7.10 9.45 7.67
CA GLY A 292 -6.46 8.20 8.07
C GLY A 292 -5.24 7.87 7.21
N ARG A 293 -4.69 6.65 7.33
CA ARG A 293 -3.49 6.23 6.59
C ARG A 293 -3.79 5.47 5.28
N ASP A 294 -5.02 5.01 5.09
CA ASP A 294 -5.41 4.25 3.90
C ASP A 294 -5.73 5.20 2.75
N PRO A 295 -4.90 5.27 1.68
CA PRO A 295 -5.10 6.22 0.59
C PRO A 295 -6.34 5.93 -0.27
N ALA A 296 -6.89 4.72 -0.21
CA ALA A 296 -8.10 4.36 -0.96
C ALA A 296 -9.39 4.80 -0.27
N ARG A 297 -9.33 5.11 1.04
CA ARG A 297 -10.52 5.30 1.88
C ARG A 297 -10.60 6.65 2.56
N ASN A 298 -9.54 7.47 2.47
CA ASN A 298 -9.45 8.76 3.13
C ASN A 298 -9.17 9.89 2.15
N ASP A 299 -9.64 11.07 2.51
CA ASP A 299 -9.41 12.32 1.78
C ASP A 299 -8.13 13.01 2.24
N LEU A 300 -7.84 13.02 3.54
CA LEU A 300 -6.57 13.43 4.12
C LEU A 300 -5.79 12.18 4.53
N VAL A 301 -4.72 11.87 3.80
CA VAL A 301 -3.96 10.63 3.96
C VAL A 301 -2.66 10.90 4.70
N PHE A 302 -2.53 10.32 5.89
CA PHE A 302 -1.29 10.33 6.65
C PHE A 302 -0.24 9.38 6.05
N PRO A 303 1.07 9.68 6.18
CA PRO A 303 2.12 8.72 5.87
C PRO A 303 1.90 7.38 6.58
N SER A 304 2.20 6.28 5.90
CA SER A 304 1.92 4.92 6.38
C SER A 304 2.53 4.57 7.74
N GLY A 305 3.66 5.22 8.08
CA GLY A 305 4.38 5.05 9.36
C GLY A 305 3.91 5.96 10.49
N THR A 306 2.86 6.80 10.30
CA THR A 306 2.42 7.73 11.35
C THR A 306 1.85 6.98 12.53
N ALA A 307 2.55 7.05 13.67
CA ALA A 307 2.17 6.35 14.88
C ALA A 307 0.82 6.84 15.41
N GLY A 308 -0.04 5.92 15.83
CA GLY A 308 -1.34 6.22 16.41
C GLY A 308 -2.46 6.53 15.43
N VAL A 309 -2.18 6.78 14.15
CA VAL A 309 -3.23 7.02 13.14
C VAL A 309 -3.69 5.70 12.52
N SER A 310 -4.98 5.42 12.55
CA SER A 310 -5.59 4.21 11.95
C SER A 310 -5.71 4.32 10.42
N GLY A 311 -5.94 3.20 9.73
CA GLY A 311 -6.18 3.16 8.28
C GLY A 311 -7.33 4.11 7.88
N VAL A 312 -8.48 4.02 8.54
CA VAL A 312 -9.53 5.04 8.57
C VAL A 312 -9.66 5.48 10.02
N HIS A 313 -9.45 6.75 10.33
CA HIS A 313 -9.34 7.21 11.70
C HIS A 313 -10.55 8.02 12.15
N CYS A 314 -10.81 9.11 11.48
CA CYS A 314 -11.95 9.99 11.78
C CYS A 314 -12.48 10.64 10.50
N GLU A 315 -13.61 11.32 10.62
CA GLU A 315 -14.15 12.15 9.54
C GLU A 315 -14.61 13.52 10.08
N LEU A 316 -14.36 14.54 9.29
CA LEU A 316 -14.89 15.88 9.46
C LEU A 316 -16.12 16.04 8.55
N LEU A 317 -17.14 16.69 9.06
CA LEU A 317 -18.39 16.95 8.36
C LEU A 317 -18.65 18.46 8.41
N LEU A 318 -18.81 19.08 7.24
CA LEU A 318 -19.22 20.48 7.10
C LEU A 318 -20.59 20.52 6.42
N GLN A 319 -21.62 20.88 7.18
CA GLN A 319 -22.99 20.97 6.67
C GLN A 319 -23.69 22.19 7.25
N GLY A 320 -24.27 23.02 6.37
CA GLY A 320 -25.01 24.21 6.80
C GLY A 320 -24.18 25.23 7.59
N GLY A 321 -22.86 25.28 7.39
CA GLY A 321 -21.94 26.14 8.13
C GLY A 321 -21.54 25.63 9.52
N GLN A 322 -22.02 24.46 9.92
CA GLN A 322 -21.59 23.75 11.13
C GLN A 322 -20.53 22.71 10.80
N ILE A 323 -19.52 22.61 11.69
CA ILE A 323 -18.45 21.60 11.57
C ILE A 323 -18.67 20.57 12.67
N GLY A 324 -18.57 19.31 12.29
CA GLY A 324 -18.52 18.19 13.23
C GLY A 324 -17.35 17.27 12.94
N ILE A 325 -16.89 16.57 13.97
CA ILE A 325 -15.90 15.49 13.85
C ILE A 325 -16.45 14.22 14.48
N ARG A 326 -16.14 13.08 13.89
CA ARG A 326 -16.51 11.76 14.38
C ARG A 326 -15.32 10.80 14.27
N ASP A 327 -14.98 10.15 15.39
CA ASP A 327 -14.04 9.04 15.39
C ASP A 327 -14.69 7.81 14.73
N LEU A 328 -14.01 7.16 13.81
CA LEU A 328 -14.52 5.99 13.06
C LEU A 328 -14.05 4.65 13.65
N GLY A 329 -13.89 4.58 14.98
CA GLY A 329 -13.40 3.39 15.66
C GLY A 329 -11.90 3.26 15.61
N SER A 330 -11.19 4.37 15.71
CA SER A 330 -9.73 4.38 15.66
C SER A 330 -9.11 3.69 16.89
N SER A 331 -7.93 3.07 16.69
CA SER A 331 -7.26 2.33 17.77
C SER A 331 -6.80 3.22 18.92
N TYR A 332 -6.32 4.43 18.61
CA TYR A 332 -5.76 5.34 19.60
C TYR A 332 -6.70 6.50 19.97
N GLY A 333 -7.78 6.69 19.22
CA GLY A 333 -8.81 7.68 19.48
C GLY A 333 -8.54 9.03 18.83
N THR A 334 -9.60 9.80 18.68
CA THR A 334 -9.61 11.22 18.29
C THR A 334 -9.93 12.07 19.51
N PHE A 335 -9.26 13.20 19.66
CA PHE A 335 -9.43 14.09 20.82
C PHE A 335 -9.79 15.49 20.35
N VAL A 336 -10.71 16.13 21.05
CA VAL A 336 -11.07 17.55 20.86
C VAL A 336 -10.80 18.31 22.15
N ASN A 337 -9.93 19.29 22.08
CA ASN A 337 -9.47 20.08 23.25
C ASN A 337 -9.01 19.21 24.43
N GLY A 338 -8.32 18.11 24.13
CA GLY A 338 -7.82 17.13 25.10
C GLY A 338 -8.85 16.08 25.56
N ASN A 339 -10.12 16.18 25.16
CA ASN A 339 -11.16 15.22 25.52
C ASN A 339 -11.30 14.16 24.43
N ARG A 340 -11.20 12.88 24.80
CA ARG A 340 -11.37 11.75 23.88
C ARG A 340 -12.81 11.63 23.40
N LEU A 341 -13.01 11.50 22.09
CA LEU A 341 -14.32 11.24 21.50
C LEU A 341 -14.75 9.79 21.73
N LYS A 342 -16.04 9.60 21.95
CA LYS A 342 -16.63 8.26 21.86
C LYS A 342 -16.70 7.83 20.38
N PRO A 343 -16.33 6.59 20.05
CA PRO A 343 -16.40 6.10 18.68
C PRO A 343 -17.80 6.28 18.07
N ASN A 344 -17.84 6.71 16.83
CA ASN A 344 -19.06 6.96 16.04
C ASN A 344 -19.99 8.06 16.54
N GLN A 345 -19.64 8.78 17.61
CA GLN A 345 -20.39 9.93 18.07
C GLN A 345 -19.91 11.21 17.40
N LEU A 346 -20.84 11.99 16.85
CA LEU A 346 -20.53 13.29 16.26
C LEU A 346 -20.30 14.32 17.37
N CYS A 347 -19.18 15.03 17.30
CA CYS A 347 -18.83 16.17 18.16
C CYS A 347 -18.82 17.44 17.30
N GLU A 348 -19.55 18.45 17.71
CA GLU A 348 -19.51 19.77 17.06
C GLU A 348 -18.17 20.45 17.32
N LEU A 349 -17.60 21.06 16.28
CA LEU A 349 -16.37 21.84 16.33
C LEU A 349 -16.62 23.30 16.07
N ARG A 350 -15.78 24.14 16.68
CA ARG A 350 -15.80 25.59 16.50
C ARG A 350 -14.44 26.10 16.05
N PRO A 351 -14.38 27.22 15.36
CA PRO A 351 -13.11 27.89 15.10
C PRO A 351 -12.32 28.10 16.40
N GLY A 352 -11.05 27.72 16.40
CA GLY A 352 -10.16 27.72 17.57
C GLY A 352 -10.00 26.36 18.26
N ASP A 353 -10.91 25.42 18.03
CA ASP A 353 -10.80 24.08 18.61
C ASP A 353 -9.58 23.35 18.10
N ARG A 354 -8.93 22.58 19.00
CA ARG A 354 -7.80 21.72 18.70
C ARG A 354 -8.25 20.28 18.59
N VAL A 355 -7.79 19.62 17.55
CA VAL A 355 -8.07 18.22 17.27
C VAL A 355 -6.76 17.43 17.25
N ASN A 356 -6.64 16.41 18.10
CA ASN A 356 -5.52 15.47 18.04
C ASN A 356 -6.01 14.14 17.46
N ILE A 357 -5.23 13.60 16.51
CA ILE A 357 -5.55 12.37 15.78
C ILE A 357 -4.55 11.28 16.18
N GLY A 358 -5.02 10.33 16.98
CA GLY A 358 -4.26 9.14 17.39
C GLY A 358 -3.18 9.38 18.43
N SER A 359 -2.51 10.53 18.44
CA SER A 359 -1.47 10.87 19.40
C SER A 359 -1.41 12.38 19.63
N ALA A 360 -0.78 12.81 20.73
CA ALA A 360 -0.53 14.23 21.00
C ALA A 360 0.41 14.91 19.99
N HIS A 361 1.03 14.12 19.10
CA HIS A 361 1.96 14.64 18.09
C HIS A 361 1.28 15.07 16.79
N GLU A 362 0.06 14.58 16.51
CA GLU A 362 -0.74 14.95 15.35
C GLU A 362 -1.84 15.91 15.76
N GLU A 363 -1.55 17.21 15.78
CA GLU A 363 -2.44 18.26 16.27
C GLU A 363 -2.86 19.21 15.15
N PHE A 364 -4.16 19.43 15.05
CA PHE A 364 -4.78 20.37 14.12
C PHE A 364 -5.62 21.40 14.88
N GLN A 365 -5.80 22.56 14.27
CA GLN A 365 -6.68 23.60 14.76
C GLN A 365 -7.70 23.98 13.69
N ILE A 366 -8.93 24.16 14.10
CA ILE A 366 -10.00 24.70 13.24
C ILE A 366 -9.82 26.20 13.13
N THR A 367 -9.67 26.71 11.91
CA THR A 367 -9.48 28.15 11.66
C THR A 367 -10.48 28.65 10.62
N LEU A 368 -10.71 29.97 10.60
CA LEU A 368 -11.47 30.64 9.55
C LEU A 368 -10.53 31.21 8.48
N LYS A 369 -11.01 31.30 7.24
CA LYS A 369 -10.31 31.99 6.16
C LYS A 369 -10.06 33.46 6.58
N GLY A 370 -8.78 33.89 6.60
CA GLY A 370 -8.40 35.24 6.97
C GLY A 370 -8.02 35.49 8.43
N GLY A 371 -8.14 34.51 9.33
CA GLY A 371 -7.64 34.64 10.70
C GLY A 371 -6.13 34.34 10.76
N SER A 372 -5.30 35.37 10.89
CA SER A 372 -3.94 35.22 11.43
C SER A 372 -4.04 34.93 12.94
N ILE A 373 -3.15 34.06 13.42
CA ILE A 373 -2.92 33.82 14.85
C ILE A 373 -2.32 35.06 15.48
#